data_367980375fce80e186b51f957e74b5b5
#
_entry.id   367980375fce80e186b51f957e74b5b5
#
_cell.length_a   1.000
_cell.length_b   1.000
_cell.length_c   1.000
_cell.angle_alpha   90.00
_cell.angle_beta   90.00
_cell.angle_gamma   90.00
#
_symmetry.space_group_name_H-M   'P 1'
#
loop_
_entity.id
_entity.type
_entity.pdbx_description
1 polymer ?
#
loop_
_entity_poly.entity_id
_entity_poly.type
_entity_poly.pdbx_seq_one_letter_code
_entity_poly.pdbx_strand_id
1 'polypeptide(L)'
;MNRRDKDVLLALSTCKYSNQRDLASLCGCSLGGINGSLKNLHKKDLIDNRMGITQKGYDLLKQSSPQRAILLAAGFGIKLSLFSAEKPKALLEVQGEVLIERLIRQLHQVGVNEIHIVVGFAKERFEYLIDKFGVDLIVNSQYAVKNNLHSVALAEKYLENAYVVPCDLWCRENPFNKNELYSWYMVSNAKNDEDSVRVNRKQELVVTNTDANDMLGIAYLNGDDAKIIRDRIAIMNSDRRYKGSFWEETLYEKDRLILGAKVVDSNDVIEINSIYDLQELDAPRMIPLDEVSKVFQVEKDEITDISILKKGMTNRSFLFTCKGERYILRLPQKKESFDYNQEFSAYKAVENKDIADDVVYFNCETGLKISKYMCDVHFCDAYDKKDVNKCIRKLRDFHQMKLSVDYKFDLFLQIEYYESLWNGEKSVYPDYEKTKKKIFSLREFIDSQKKEMCLCHIDAVQDNFMMPNNSKNWQDIRLIDWEYAGMQDPHLDLAMFSLYAMYDKKHVDALIDEYFENNCPEETRHKIYAYIAVGGLLWSNWCEYKLKNGAEFGEYSIKQYRFAKEYYEMLKEKGIV
;
A
#
# COMPACT_ATOMS: atom_id res chain seq x y z
N MET A 1 -43.03 -0.32 13.19
CA MET A 1 -42.01 0.43 13.91
C MET A 1 -41.21 1.26 12.93
N ASN A 2 -40.94 2.53 13.28
CA ASN A 2 -39.98 3.29 12.47
C ASN A 2 -38.55 2.87 12.82
N ARG A 3 -37.55 3.29 12.04
CA ARG A 3 -36.15 2.91 12.22
C ARG A 3 -35.64 3.26 13.62
N ARG A 4 -35.90 4.49 14.10
CA ARG A 4 -35.47 4.92 15.43
C ARG A 4 -36.02 4.04 16.57
N ASP A 5 -37.27 3.60 16.47
CA ASP A 5 -37.83 2.68 17.46
C ASP A 5 -37.10 1.34 17.47
N LYS A 6 -36.66 0.87 16.28
CA LYS A 6 -35.87 -0.36 16.12
C LYS A 6 -34.48 -0.20 16.73
N ASP A 7 -33.79 0.93 16.44
CA ASP A 7 -32.46 1.24 16.98
C ASP A 7 -32.51 1.33 18.52
N VAL A 8 -33.55 1.97 19.09
CA VAL A 8 -33.72 2.03 20.54
C VAL A 8 -33.97 0.65 21.15
N LEU A 9 -34.77 -0.20 20.52
CA LEU A 9 -35.01 -1.56 21.00
C LEU A 9 -33.72 -2.41 20.95
N LEU A 10 -32.95 -2.29 19.89
CA LEU A 10 -31.63 -2.93 19.76
C LEU A 10 -30.67 -2.44 20.86
N ALA A 11 -30.56 -1.13 21.08
CA ALA A 11 -29.70 -0.56 22.11
C ALA A 11 -30.12 -1.01 23.52
N LEU A 12 -31.42 -1.09 23.81
CA LEU A 12 -31.93 -1.65 25.07
C LEU A 12 -31.53 -3.10 25.27
N SER A 13 -31.45 -3.90 24.19
CA SER A 13 -31.08 -5.33 24.28
C SER A 13 -29.58 -5.54 24.61
N THR A 14 -28.73 -4.56 24.39
CA THR A 14 -27.27 -4.67 24.66
C THR A 14 -26.91 -4.39 26.12
N CYS A 15 -27.78 -3.75 26.89
CA CYS A 15 -27.56 -3.31 28.28
C CYS A 15 -26.29 -2.44 28.48
N LYS A 16 -25.79 -1.79 27.41
CA LYS A 16 -24.57 -0.95 27.41
C LYS A 16 -24.86 0.53 27.71
N TYR A 17 -25.91 0.85 28.44
CA TYR A 17 -26.29 2.21 28.79
C TYR A 17 -26.60 2.33 30.29
N SER A 18 -26.30 3.49 30.86
CA SER A 18 -26.57 3.80 32.27
C SER A 18 -27.79 4.71 32.45
N ASN A 19 -28.12 5.50 31.45
CA ASN A 19 -29.20 6.48 31.48
C ASN A 19 -29.71 6.79 30.06
N GLN A 20 -30.79 7.60 29.97
CA GLN A 20 -31.37 7.96 28.67
C GLN A 20 -30.46 8.86 27.79
N ARG A 21 -29.49 9.58 28.38
CA ARG A 21 -28.54 10.37 27.60
C ARG A 21 -27.52 9.45 26.92
N ASP A 22 -27.05 8.43 27.62
CA ASP A 22 -26.16 7.41 27.06
C ASP A 22 -26.89 6.67 25.92
N LEU A 23 -28.17 6.32 26.13
CA LEU A 23 -28.99 5.68 25.12
C LEU A 23 -29.18 6.61 23.88
N ALA A 24 -29.32 7.92 24.09
CA ALA A 24 -29.42 8.90 23.01
C ALA A 24 -28.10 8.97 22.20
N SER A 25 -26.97 8.94 22.88
CA SER A 25 -25.65 8.89 22.24
C SER A 25 -25.48 7.61 21.44
N LEU A 26 -25.79 6.45 22.02
CA LEU A 26 -25.71 5.15 21.33
C LEU A 26 -26.58 5.07 20.06
N CYS A 27 -27.78 5.69 20.10
CA CYS A 27 -28.69 5.70 18.95
C CYS A 27 -28.47 6.89 18.01
N GLY A 28 -27.48 7.76 18.24
CA GLY A 28 -27.22 8.94 17.41
C GLY A 28 -28.41 9.91 17.31
N CYS A 29 -29.23 10.05 18.38
CA CYS A 29 -30.45 10.84 18.31
C CYS A 29 -30.65 11.76 19.54
N SER A 30 -31.58 12.71 19.44
CA SER A 30 -31.88 13.61 20.56
C SER A 30 -32.60 12.90 21.70
N LEU A 31 -32.48 13.44 22.92
CA LEU A 31 -33.20 12.93 24.10
C LEU A 31 -34.74 12.93 23.89
N GLY A 32 -35.28 13.95 23.20
CA GLY A 32 -36.68 13.98 22.82
C GLY A 32 -37.08 12.86 21.85
N GLY A 33 -36.15 12.50 20.93
CA GLY A 33 -36.32 11.35 20.04
C GLY A 33 -36.39 10.03 20.79
N ILE A 34 -35.48 9.81 21.78
CA ILE A 34 -35.51 8.66 22.66
C ILE A 34 -36.81 8.53 23.42
N ASN A 35 -37.27 9.63 24.04
CA ASN A 35 -38.54 9.62 24.80
C ASN A 35 -39.75 9.29 23.90
N GLY A 36 -39.75 9.77 22.66
CA GLY A 36 -40.79 9.42 21.68
C GLY A 36 -40.76 7.93 21.34
N SER A 37 -39.58 7.37 21.07
CA SER A 37 -39.41 5.93 20.76
C SER A 37 -39.75 5.04 21.96
N LEU A 38 -39.31 5.40 23.16
CA LEU A 38 -39.68 4.64 24.38
C LEU A 38 -41.19 4.57 24.58
N LYS A 39 -41.93 5.70 24.39
CA LYS A 39 -43.40 5.72 24.42
C LYS A 39 -44.03 4.81 23.36
N ASN A 40 -43.49 4.82 22.15
CA ASN A 40 -43.96 3.97 21.06
C ASN A 40 -43.73 2.49 21.34
N LEU A 41 -42.56 2.14 21.85
CA LEU A 41 -42.20 0.77 22.22
C LEU A 41 -43.04 0.24 23.35
N HIS A 42 -43.29 1.09 24.36
CA HIS A 42 -44.18 0.73 25.49
C HIS A 42 -45.62 0.54 25.01
N LYS A 43 -46.15 1.43 24.14
CA LYS A 43 -47.49 1.29 23.54
C LYS A 43 -47.67 0.00 22.75
N LYS A 44 -46.58 -0.57 22.25
CA LYS A 44 -46.58 -1.85 21.53
C LYS A 44 -46.31 -3.07 22.40
N ASP A 45 -46.19 -2.90 23.72
CA ASP A 45 -45.81 -3.92 24.69
C ASP A 45 -44.46 -4.57 24.43
N LEU A 46 -43.51 -3.83 23.84
CA LEU A 46 -42.15 -4.33 23.57
C LEU A 46 -41.20 -4.04 24.72
N ILE A 47 -41.52 -3.03 25.55
CA ILE A 47 -40.78 -2.68 26.76
C ILE A 47 -41.80 -2.43 27.91
N ASP A 48 -41.34 -2.63 29.15
CA ASP A 48 -42.10 -2.32 30.36
C ASP A 48 -41.91 -0.87 30.85
N ASN A 49 -42.56 -0.50 31.96
CA ASN A 49 -42.44 0.84 32.56
C ASN A 49 -41.04 1.19 33.07
N ARG A 50 -40.16 0.18 33.27
CA ARG A 50 -38.78 0.34 33.71
C ARG A 50 -37.77 0.27 32.55
N MET A 51 -38.25 0.36 31.29
CA MET A 51 -37.50 0.19 30.06
C MET A 51 -36.91 -1.23 29.87
N GLY A 52 -37.35 -2.21 30.65
CA GLY A 52 -37.03 -3.63 30.46
C GLY A 52 -37.73 -4.17 29.21
N ILE A 53 -37.06 -5.02 28.45
CA ILE A 53 -37.64 -5.68 27.28
C ILE A 53 -38.63 -6.74 27.75
N THR A 54 -39.86 -6.71 27.23
CA THR A 54 -40.89 -7.71 27.53
C THR A 54 -40.65 -9.01 26.75
N GLN A 55 -41.38 -10.10 27.11
CA GLN A 55 -41.33 -11.35 26.36
C GLN A 55 -41.63 -11.13 24.87
N LYS A 56 -42.61 -10.31 24.53
CA LYS A 56 -42.97 -9.93 23.16
C LYS A 56 -41.81 -9.21 22.45
N GLY A 57 -41.11 -8.35 23.19
CA GLY A 57 -39.90 -7.68 22.67
C GLY A 57 -38.77 -8.67 22.38
N TYR A 58 -38.52 -9.63 23.29
CA TYR A 58 -37.55 -10.69 23.06
C TYR A 58 -37.94 -11.62 21.91
N ASP A 59 -39.21 -11.98 21.76
CA ASP A 59 -39.68 -12.79 20.65
C ASP A 59 -39.45 -12.09 19.29
N LEU A 60 -39.70 -10.77 19.23
CA LEU A 60 -39.41 -9.96 18.04
C LEU A 60 -37.90 -9.95 17.71
N LEU A 61 -37.06 -9.73 18.71
CA LEU A 61 -35.61 -9.75 18.53
C LEU A 61 -35.13 -11.12 18.04
N LYS A 62 -35.65 -12.21 18.62
CA LYS A 62 -35.31 -13.57 18.23
C LYS A 62 -35.73 -13.90 16.80
N GLN A 63 -36.94 -13.48 16.38
CA GLN A 63 -37.39 -13.67 14.99
C GLN A 63 -36.56 -12.92 13.96
N SER A 64 -35.93 -11.82 14.38
CA SER A 64 -35.10 -10.97 13.53
C SER A 64 -33.60 -11.22 13.73
N SER A 65 -33.21 -12.29 14.42
CA SER A 65 -31.79 -12.63 14.61
C SER A 65 -31.19 -13.09 13.28
N PRO A 66 -29.97 -12.63 12.93
CA PRO A 66 -29.22 -13.17 11.81
C PRO A 66 -29.01 -14.69 11.99
N GLN A 67 -29.30 -15.45 10.96
CA GLN A 67 -29.20 -16.92 11.02
C GLN A 67 -28.00 -17.42 10.21
N ARG A 68 -27.66 -16.70 9.14
CA ARG A 68 -26.71 -17.12 8.11
C ARG A 68 -25.73 -16.03 7.75
N ALA A 69 -24.63 -16.44 7.14
CA ALA A 69 -23.72 -15.53 6.45
C ALA A 69 -23.26 -16.14 5.12
N ILE A 70 -23.14 -15.29 4.12
CA ILE A 70 -22.56 -15.60 2.81
C ILE A 70 -21.25 -14.80 2.71
N LEU A 71 -20.13 -15.52 2.69
CA LEU A 71 -18.81 -14.93 2.54
C LEU A 71 -18.37 -15.00 1.08
N LEU A 72 -18.02 -13.85 0.49
CA LEU A 72 -17.62 -13.75 -0.91
C LEU A 72 -16.10 -13.82 -1.04
N ALA A 73 -15.57 -14.99 -1.37
CA ALA A 73 -14.14 -15.29 -1.44
C ALA A 73 -13.69 -15.83 -2.81
N ALA A 74 -14.47 -15.61 -3.87
CA ALA A 74 -14.20 -16.20 -5.18
C ALA A 74 -13.19 -15.43 -6.05
N GLY A 75 -12.87 -14.18 -5.72
CA GLY A 75 -12.05 -13.28 -6.54
C GLY A 75 -10.55 -13.63 -6.56
N PHE A 76 -9.86 -13.24 -7.65
CA PHE A 76 -8.40 -13.39 -7.79
C PHE A 76 -7.59 -12.45 -6.87
N GLY A 77 -8.11 -11.27 -6.56
CA GLY A 77 -7.32 -10.22 -5.96
C GLY A 77 -6.28 -9.63 -6.91
N ILE A 78 -6.68 -9.25 -8.13
CA ILE A 78 -5.81 -8.76 -9.21
C ILE A 78 -4.84 -7.66 -8.76
N LYS A 79 -5.25 -6.79 -7.85
CA LYS A 79 -4.41 -5.68 -7.32
C LYS A 79 -3.24 -6.16 -6.42
N LEU A 80 -3.25 -7.40 -5.97
CA LEU A 80 -2.18 -8.03 -5.17
C LEU A 80 -1.29 -8.98 -5.98
N SER A 81 -1.49 -9.08 -7.30
CA SER A 81 -0.89 -10.11 -8.17
C SER A 81 0.65 -10.13 -8.19
N LEU A 82 1.33 -9.01 -7.94
CA LEU A 82 2.79 -8.93 -7.97
C LEU A 82 3.49 -9.70 -6.82
N PHE A 83 2.77 -9.99 -5.72
CA PHE A 83 3.35 -10.65 -4.55
C PHE A 83 2.58 -11.87 -4.03
N SER A 84 1.37 -12.13 -4.55
CA SER A 84 0.49 -13.19 -4.04
C SER A 84 -0.23 -13.99 -5.13
N ALA A 85 0.37 -14.15 -6.32
CA ALA A 85 -0.22 -14.95 -7.42
C ALA A 85 -0.70 -16.34 -6.98
N GLU A 86 -0.25 -16.83 -5.83
CA GLU A 86 -0.59 -18.13 -5.30
C GLU A 86 -1.54 -18.12 -4.08
N LYS A 87 -1.93 -16.96 -3.52
CA LYS A 87 -2.77 -16.91 -2.30
C LYS A 87 -4.00 -16.03 -2.49
N PRO A 88 -5.24 -16.59 -2.30
CA PRO A 88 -6.46 -15.78 -2.31
C PRO A 88 -6.43 -14.65 -1.28
N LYS A 89 -6.98 -13.46 -1.61
CA LYS A 89 -7.07 -12.32 -0.68
C LYS A 89 -7.65 -12.71 0.68
N ALA A 90 -8.73 -13.48 0.69
CA ALA A 90 -9.41 -13.94 1.89
C ALA A 90 -8.53 -14.76 2.85
N LEU A 91 -7.47 -15.39 2.34
CA LEU A 91 -6.52 -16.19 3.12
C LEU A 91 -5.26 -15.40 3.51
N LEU A 92 -5.20 -14.10 3.24
CA LEU A 92 -4.08 -13.27 3.71
C LEU A 92 -4.11 -13.17 5.24
N GLU A 93 -2.92 -13.14 5.81
CA GLU A 93 -2.73 -12.95 7.24
C GLU A 93 -2.51 -11.46 7.53
N VAL A 94 -3.29 -10.91 8.45
CA VAL A 94 -3.22 -9.52 8.91
C VAL A 94 -3.16 -9.54 10.42
N GLN A 95 -2.18 -8.89 11.00
CA GLN A 95 -1.95 -8.86 12.45
C GLN A 95 -1.89 -10.26 13.10
N GLY A 96 -1.42 -11.27 12.37
CA GLY A 96 -1.30 -12.65 12.83
C GLY A 96 -2.60 -13.45 12.78
N GLU A 97 -3.65 -12.95 12.09
CA GLU A 97 -4.92 -13.64 11.88
C GLU A 97 -5.24 -13.70 10.38
N VAL A 98 -5.73 -14.86 9.91
CA VAL A 98 -6.22 -15.01 8.54
C VAL A 98 -7.55 -14.26 8.40
N LEU A 99 -7.70 -13.39 7.39
CA LEU A 99 -8.86 -12.52 7.21
C LEU A 99 -10.19 -13.25 7.32
N ILE A 100 -10.38 -14.30 6.52
CA ILE A 100 -11.64 -15.04 6.51
C ILE A 100 -11.89 -15.76 7.85
N GLU A 101 -10.84 -16.26 8.50
CA GLU A 101 -10.99 -16.89 9.80
C GLU A 101 -11.43 -15.91 10.89
N ARG A 102 -10.92 -14.66 10.82
CA ARG A 102 -11.36 -13.59 11.71
C ARG A 102 -12.83 -13.27 11.50
N LEU A 103 -13.29 -13.10 10.27
CA LEU A 103 -14.70 -12.86 9.95
C LEU A 103 -15.60 -14.01 10.45
N ILE A 104 -15.20 -15.26 10.25
CA ILE A 104 -15.94 -16.44 10.75
C ILE A 104 -16.03 -16.40 12.28
N ARG A 105 -14.92 -16.16 13.00
CA ARG A 105 -14.94 -16.03 14.46
C ARG A 105 -15.84 -14.90 14.94
N GLN A 106 -15.83 -13.76 14.28
CA GLN A 106 -16.70 -12.61 14.60
C GLN A 106 -18.19 -12.95 14.39
N LEU A 107 -18.54 -13.70 13.35
CA LEU A 107 -19.90 -14.21 13.10
C LEU A 107 -20.33 -15.20 14.19
N HIS A 108 -19.47 -16.16 14.54
CA HIS A 108 -19.76 -17.13 15.61
C HIS A 108 -19.98 -16.45 16.97
N GLN A 109 -19.23 -15.38 17.29
CA GLN A 109 -19.39 -14.60 18.53
C GLN A 109 -20.80 -14.01 18.69
N VAL A 110 -21.48 -13.70 17.58
CA VAL A 110 -22.85 -13.16 17.61
C VAL A 110 -23.91 -14.23 17.40
N GLY A 111 -23.50 -15.50 17.28
CA GLY A 111 -24.40 -16.65 17.17
C GLY A 111 -24.78 -17.05 15.74
N VAL A 112 -24.11 -16.51 14.72
CA VAL A 112 -24.28 -16.91 13.32
C VAL A 112 -23.36 -18.11 13.04
N ASN A 113 -23.93 -19.31 12.95
CA ASN A 113 -23.18 -20.55 12.78
C ASN A 113 -23.40 -21.20 11.40
N GLU A 114 -24.45 -20.85 10.66
CA GLU A 114 -24.67 -21.32 9.28
C GLU A 114 -23.94 -20.37 8.32
N ILE A 115 -22.73 -20.74 7.90
CA ILE A 115 -21.85 -19.90 7.08
C ILE A 115 -21.55 -20.60 5.76
N HIS A 116 -21.85 -19.92 4.64
CA HIS A 116 -21.61 -20.38 3.30
C HIS A 116 -20.53 -19.51 2.64
N ILE A 117 -19.43 -20.11 2.22
CA ILE A 117 -18.30 -19.41 1.58
C ILE A 117 -18.35 -19.67 0.09
N VAL A 118 -18.51 -18.62 -0.70
CA VAL A 118 -18.43 -18.72 -2.16
C VAL A 118 -16.97 -18.60 -2.55
N VAL A 119 -16.39 -19.70 -3.07
CA VAL A 119 -14.98 -19.82 -3.44
C VAL A 119 -14.81 -19.95 -4.94
N GLY A 120 -13.67 -19.55 -5.49
CA GLY A 120 -13.36 -19.62 -6.92
C GLY A 120 -11.88 -19.89 -7.14
N PHE A 121 -11.06 -18.84 -7.20
CA PHE A 121 -9.61 -18.97 -7.35
C PHE A 121 -8.99 -19.75 -6.17
N ALA A 122 -8.17 -20.76 -6.50
CA ALA A 122 -7.49 -21.63 -5.53
C ALA A 122 -8.42 -22.19 -4.44
N LYS A 123 -9.65 -22.58 -4.82
CA LYS A 123 -10.73 -23.06 -3.93
C LYS A 123 -10.30 -24.19 -2.99
N GLU A 124 -9.34 -25.02 -3.40
CA GLU A 124 -8.82 -26.14 -2.61
C GLU A 124 -8.16 -25.66 -1.30
N ARG A 125 -7.66 -24.44 -1.27
CA ARG A 125 -7.03 -23.83 -0.08
C ARG A 125 -8.02 -23.43 1.00
N PHE A 126 -9.32 -23.45 0.73
CA PHE A 126 -10.38 -23.14 1.69
C PHE A 126 -10.96 -24.40 2.37
N GLU A 127 -10.62 -25.58 1.90
CA GLU A 127 -11.19 -26.84 2.34
C GLU A 127 -11.06 -27.03 3.87
N TYR A 128 -9.93 -26.71 4.46
CA TYR A 128 -9.68 -26.83 5.90
C TYR A 128 -10.65 -26.04 6.78
N LEU A 129 -11.32 -25.02 6.23
CA LEU A 129 -12.31 -24.22 6.96
C LEU A 129 -13.56 -25.03 7.30
N ILE A 130 -13.87 -26.06 6.52
CA ILE A 130 -15.00 -26.98 6.77
C ILE A 130 -14.78 -27.65 8.13
N ASP A 131 -13.65 -28.31 8.31
CA ASP A 131 -13.34 -29.03 9.55
C ASP A 131 -13.08 -28.08 10.73
N LYS A 132 -12.44 -26.95 10.48
CA LYS A 132 -12.04 -26.01 11.53
C LYS A 132 -13.21 -25.21 12.11
N PHE A 133 -14.19 -24.85 11.25
CA PHE A 133 -15.24 -23.90 11.62
C PHE A 133 -16.67 -24.40 11.33
N GLY A 134 -16.84 -25.55 10.67
CA GLY A 134 -18.15 -26.09 10.35
C GLY A 134 -18.87 -25.29 9.25
N VAL A 135 -18.16 -24.75 8.28
CA VAL A 135 -18.70 -23.93 7.19
C VAL A 135 -18.95 -24.76 5.93
N ASP A 136 -19.80 -24.26 5.02
CA ASP A 136 -20.05 -24.86 3.72
C ASP A 136 -19.34 -24.08 2.60
N LEU A 137 -18.77 -24.78 1.60
CA LEU A 137 -18.17 -24.18 0.44
C LEU A 137 -19.11 -24.26 -0.77
N ILE A 138 -19.31 -23.14 -1.47
CA ILE A 138 -20.05 -23.03 -2.72
C ILE A 138 -19.06 -22.67 -3.82
N VAL A 139 -18.89 -23.52 -4.83
CA VAL A 139 -17.90 -23.30 -5.88
C VAL A 139 -18.46 -22.42 -7.01
N ASN A 140 -17.85 -21.25 -7.21
CA ASN A 140 -18.08 -20.43 -8.40
C ASN A 140 -17.06 -20.78 -9.49
N SER A 141 -17.46 -21.62 -10.45
CA SER A 141 -16.59 -22.00 -11.59
C SER A 141 -16.42 -20.88 -12.63
N GLN A 142 -17.21 -19.82 -12.56
CA GLN A 142 -17.18 -18.69 -13.50
C GLN A 142 -16.52 -17.44 -12.92
N TYR A 143 -15.82 -17.56 -11.80
CA TYR A 143 -15.18 -16.44 -11.08
C TYR A 143 -14.24 -15.59 -11.96
N ALA A 144 -13.62 -16.20 -13.00
CA ALA A 144 -12.70 -15.52 -13.91
C ALA A 144 -13.40 -14.65 -14.97
N VAL A 145 -14.70 -14.85 -15.18
CA VAL A 145 -15.46 -14.23 -16.28
C VAL A 145 -16.71 -13.49 -15.83
N LYS A 146 -17.15 -13.69 -14.59
CA LYS A 146 -18.30 -13.01 -13.97
C LYS A 146 -17.89 -12.39 -12.64
N ASN A 147 -18.52 -11.25 -12.33
CA ASN A 147 -18.27 -10.54 -11.08
C ASN A 147 -19.10 -11.13 -9.90
N ASN A 148 -19.09 -10.46 -8.74
CA ASN A 148 -19.65 -10.95 -7.49
C ASN A 148 -21.19 -11.12 -7.50
N LEU A 149 -21.93 -10.49 -8.43
CA LEU A 149 -23.35 -10.78 -8.67
C LEU A 149 -23.60 -12.29 -8.89
N HIS A 150 -22.74 -12.94 -9.68
CA HIS A 150 -22.86 -14.37 -9.89
C HIS A 150 -22.52 -15.19 -8.65
N SER A 151 -21.57 -14.73 -7.85
CA SER A 151 -21.24 -15.37 -6.57
C SER A 151 -22.43 -15.35 -5.60
N VAL A 152 -23.12 -14.21 -5.50
CA VAL A 152 -24.32 -14.11 -4.64
C VAL A 152 -25.47 -14.92 -5.24
N ALA A 153 -25.63 -14.99 -6.58
CA ALA A 153 -26.64 -15.83 -7.22
C ALA A 153 -26.49 -17.32 -6.91
N LEU A 154 -25.26 -17.83 -6.78
CA LEU A 154 -25.02 -19.24 -6.40
C LEU A 154 -25.46 -19.53 -4.95
N ALA A 155 -25.49 -18.50 -4.09
CA ALA A 155 -25.88 -18.59 -2.70
C ALA A 155 -27.29 -18.01 -2.41
N GLU A 156 -28.09 -17.68 -3.44
CA GLU A 156 -29.34 -16.93 -3.32
C GLU A 156 -30.38 -17.52 -2.34
N LYS A 157 -30.41 -18.85 -2.21
CA LYS A 157 -31.31 -19.54 -1.28
C LYS A 157 -31.00 -19.29 0.19
N TYR A 158 -29.82 -18.73 0.51
CA TYR A 158 -29.38 -18.45 1.87
C TYR A 158 -29.45 -16.96 2.25
N LEU A 159 -29.99 -16.09 1.38
CA LEU A 159 -30.04 -14.65 1.59
C LEU A 159 -30.98 -14.19 2.70
N GLU A 160 -31.95 -15.02 3.10
CA GLU A 160 -32.95 -14.64 4.11
C GLU A 160 -32.36 -14.60 5.52
N ASN A 161 -32.51 -13.48 6.22
CA ASN A 161 -31.93 -13.19 7.53
C ASN A 161 -30.40 -13.47 7.57
N ALA A 162 -29.70 -13.01 6.54
CA ALA A 162 -28.31 -13.30 6.30
C ALA A 162 -27.42 -12.06 6.20
N TYR A 163 -26.18 -12.20 6.61
CA TYR A 163 -25.12 -11.28 6.22
C TYR A 163 -24.54 -11.67 4.86
N VAL A 164 -24.24 -10.68 4.03
CA VAL A 164 -23.40 -10.81 2.84
C VAL A 164 -22.11 -10.02 3.10
N VAL A 165 -20.95 -10.67 2.98
CA VAL A 165 -19.68 -10.14 3.46
C VAL A 165 -18.58 -10.42 2.44
N PRO A 166 -17.89 -9.40 1.88
CA PRO A 166 -16.66 -9.59 1.14
C PRO A 166 -15.52 -10.00 2.08
N CYS A 167 -14.60 -10.83 1.60
CA CYS A 167 -13.55 -11.44 2.44
C CYS A 167 -12.19 -10.72 2.35
N ASP A 168 -12.14 -9.55 1.78
CA ASP A 168 -10.96 -8.69 1.72
C ASP A 168 -11.01 -7.52 2.71
N LEU A 169 -11.86 -7.63 3.74
CA LEU A 169 -12.03 -6.63 4.79
C LEU A 169 -11.31 -7.02 6.08
N TRP A 170 -10.62 -6.06 6.68
CA TRP A 170 -10.16 -6.12 8.05
C TRP A 170 -11.10 -5.30 8.94
N CYS A 171 -11.80 -5.96 9.87
CA CYS A 171 -12.66 -5.31 10.85
C CYS A 171 -11.94 -5.29 12.21
N ARG A 172 -11.60 -4.10 12.72
CA ARG A 172 -10.94 -3.94 14.01
C ARG A 172 -11.81 -4.47 15.13
N GLU A 173 -13.04 -3.98 15.21
CA GLU A 173 -14.07 -4.46 16.10
C GLU A 173 -15.03 -5.41 15.36
N ASN A 174 -15.83 -6.17 16.08
CA ASN A 174 -16.82 -7.06 15.49
C ASN A 174 -17.94 -6.23 14.81
N PRO A 175 -18.09 -6.25 13.48
CA PRO A 175 -19.08 -5.45 12.78
C PRO A 175 -20.49 -6.04 12.84
N PHE A 176 -20.63 -7.27 13.32
CA PHE A 176 -21.88 -8.02 13.34
C PHE A 176 -22.60 -7.89 14.68
N ASN A 177 -23.93 -8.02 14.66
CA ASN A 177 -24.76 -7.94 15.85
C ASN A 177 -25.56 -9.24 16.06
N LYS A 178 -25.86 -9.54 17.31
CA LYS A 178 -26.70 -10.69 17.68
C LYS A 178 -28.13 -10.56 17.17
N ASN A 179 -28.64 -9.34 17.07
CA ASN A 179 -30.00 -9.03 16.63
C ASN A 179 -29.96 -7.92 15.58
N GLU A 180 -30.73 -8.07 14.50
CA GLU A 180 -30.90 -7.08 13.45
C GLU A 180 -32.39 -6.91 13.15
N LEU A 181 -32.91 -5.70 13.17
CA LEU A 181 -34.34 -5.43 13.00
C LEU A 181 -34.71 -4.88 11.62
N TYR A 182 -33.72 -4.59 10.77
CA TYR A 182 -33.91 -4.09 9.40
C TYR A 182 -32.66 -4.35 8.56
N SER A 183 -32.84 -4.37 7.25
CA SER A 183 -31.72 -4.53 6.31
C SER A 183 -30.90 -3.26 6.21
N TRP A 184 -29.59 -3.44 6.11
CA TRP A 184 -28.65 -2.32 5.97
C TRP A 184 -27.45 -2.71 5.10
N TYR A 185 -26.79 -1.70 4.56
CA TYR A 185 -25.53 -1.81 3.84
C TYR A 185 -24.49 -0.92 4.53
N MET A 186 -23.26 -1.43 4.69
CA MET A 186 -22.20 -0.75 5.41
C MET A 186 -21.45 0.21 4.49
N VAL A 187 -21.23 1.43 5.01
CA VAL A 187 -20.40 2.45 4.38
C VAL A 187 -19.48 3.07 5.42
N SER A 188 -18.32 3.55 5.00
CA SER A 188 -17.44 4.31 5.89
C SER A 188 -17.85 5.79 5.95
N ASN A 189 -17.34 6.50 6.97
CA ASN A 189 -17.47 7.96 7.05
C ASN A 189 -16.49 8.70 6.11
N ALA A 190 -15.50 8.00 5.53
CA ALA A 190 -14.63 8.56 4.50
C ALA A 190 -15.42 8.94 3.25
N LYS A 191 -14.89 9.90 2.50
CA LYS A 191 -15.49 10.40 1.25
C LYS A 191 -14.55 10.15 0.10
N ASN A 192 -15.12 9.73 -1.03
CA ASN A 192 -14.40 9.55 -2.28
C ASN A 192 -15.29 9.96 -3.48
N ASP A 193 -14.71 9.98 -4.67
CA ASP A 193 -15.40 10.26 -5.93
C ASP A 193 -15.53 8.99 -6.82
N GLU A 194 -15.13 7.82 -6.30
CA GLU A 194 -15.19 6.55 -7.04
C GLU A 194 -16.50 5.80 -6.80
N ASP A 195 -17.09 5.96 -5.60
CA ASP A 195 -18.36 5.37 -5.24
C ASP A 195 -19.55 6.22 -5.69
N SER A 196 -20.75 5.65 -5.58
CA SER A 196 -21.95 6.23 -6.16
C SER A 196 -23.06 6.56 -5.16
N VAL A 197 -22.81 6.41 -3.84
CA VAL A 197 -23.84 6.63 -2.81
C VAL A 197 -23.34 7.50 -1.66
N ARG A 198 -24.26 8.27 -1.09
CA ARG A 198 -24.02 9.02 0.15
C ARG A 198 -25.15 8.80 1.16
N VAL A 199 -24.82 8.97 2.43
CA VAL A 199 -25.79 8.88 3.52
C VAL A 199 -26.53 10.21 3.67
N ASN A 200 -27.86 10.18 3.63
CA ASN A 200 -28.69 11.36 3.89
C ASN A 200 -29.07 11.48 5.39
N ARG A 201 -29.75 12.58 5.76
CA ARG A 201 -30.16 12.81 7.16
C ARG A 201 -31.13 11.74 7.71
N LYS A 202 -31.77 10.95 6.87
CA LYS A 202 -32.67 9.85 7.25
C LYS A 202 -31.92 8.51 7.36
N GLN A 203 -30.60 8.52 7.20
CA GLN A 203 -29.77 7.31 7.15
C GLN A 203 -30.14 6.39 5.97
N GLU A 204 -30.56 6.99 4.84
CA GLU A 204 -30.77 6.29 3.58
C GLU A 204 -29.56 6.50 2.68
N LEU A 205 -29.23 5.51 1.87
CA LEU A 205 -28.20 5.58 0.85
C LEU A 205 -28.80 6.12 -0.45
N VAL A 206 -28.40 7.34 -0.82
CA VAL A 206 -28.88 8.02 -2.03
C VAL A 206 -27.77 8.16 -3.06
N VAL A 207 -28.11 8.01 -4.32
CA VAL A 207 -27.17 8.13 -5.44
C VAL A 207 -26.57 9.55 -5.49
N THR A 208 -25.26 9.61 -5.72
CA THR A 208 -24.51 10.87 -5.86
C THR A 208 -23.38 10.68 -6.88
N ASN A 209 -22.93 11.81 -7.45
CA ASN A 209 -21.76 11.84 -8.33
C ASN A 209 -20.54 12.53 -7.67
N THR A 210 -20.68 12.98 -6.42
CA THR A 210 -19.63 13.68 -5.67
C THR A 210 -19.79 13.40 -4.19
N ASP A 211 -18.72 13.46 -3.43
CA ASP A 211 -18.70 13.23 -1.98
C ASP A 211 -19.39 11.93 -1.55
N ALA A 212 -19.18 10.87 -2.30
CA ALA A 212 -19.72 9.55 -1.97
C ALA A 212 -19.06 8.99 -0.70
N ASN A 213 -19.80 8.16 0.04
CA ASN A 213 -19.23 7.37 1.13
C ASN A 213 -18.63 6.08 0.56
N ASP A 214 -17.47 5.62 1.09
CA ASP A 214 -16.92 4.33 0.68
C ASP A 214 -17.89 3.19 0.95
N MET A 215 -18.16 2.40 -0.08
CA MET A 215 -19.02 1.23 -0.03
C MET A 215 -18.23 0.00 0.40
N LEU A 216 -18.40 -0.45 1.65
CA LEU A 216 -17.59 -1.52 2.25
C LEU A 216 -18.10 -2.95 1.95
N GLY A 217 -19.23 -3.10 1.29
CA GLY A 217 -19.72 -4.40 0.83
C GLY A 217 -20.40 -5.29 1.88
N ILE A 218 -20.30 -5.02 3.18
CA ILE A 218 -21.03 -5.77 4.21
C ILE A 218 -22.49 -5.33 4.22
N ALA A 219 -23.39 -6.29 4.12
CA ALA A 219 -24.84 -6.04 4.23
C ALA A 219 -25.53 -7.08 5.12
N TYR A 220 -26.63 -6.67 5.74
CA TYR A 220 -27.58 -7.57 6.38
C TYR A 220 -28.93 -7.49 5.62
N LEU A 221 -29.51 -8.61 5.32
CA LEU A 221 -30.78 -8.75 4.61
C LEU A 221 -31.80 -9.47 5.47
N ASN A 222 -32.91 -8.78 5.78
CA ASN A 222 -34.08 -9.43 6.40
C ASN A 222 -34.86 -10.25 5.35
N GLY A 223 -35.85 -11.03 5.79
CA GLY A 223 -36.61 -11.92 4.91
C GLY A 223 -37.38 -11.20 3.80
N ASP A 224 -37.91 -10.00 4.05
CA ASP A 224 -38.72 -9.28 3.07
C ASP A 224 -37.85 -8.66 1.95
N ASP A 225 -36.77 -7.97 2.34
CA ASP A 225 -35.84 -7.38 1.39
C ASP A 225 -35.06 -8.47 0.62
N ALA A 226 -34.72 -9.59 1.29
CA ALA A 226 -34.06 -10.72 0.66
C ALA A 226 -34.86 -11.32 -0.52
N LYS A 227 -36.19 -11.35 -0.42
CA LYS A 227 -37.06 -11.79 -1.53
C LYS A 227 -36.91 -10.88 -2.74
N ILE A 228 -37.03 -9.56 -2.52
CA ILE A 228 -36.91 -8.57 -3.60
C ILE A 228 -35.54 -8.68 -4.29
N ILE A 229 -34.47 -8.79 -3.48
CA ILE A 229 -33.10 -8.89 -3.97
C ILE A 229 -32.89 -10.19 -4.75
N ARG A 230 -33.42 -11.31 -4.27
CA ARG A 230 -33.36 -12.61 -4.95
C ARG A 230 -34.01 -12.56 -6.34
N ASP A 231 -35.20 -11.98 -6.46
CA ASP A 231 -35.89 -11.83 -7.74
C ASP A 231 -35.07 -10.98 -8.71
N ARG A 232 -34.46 -9.90 -8.24
CA ARG A 232 -33.56 -9.05 -9.04
C ARG A 232 -32.28 -9.79 -9.46
N ILE A 233 -31.66 -10.53 -8.57
CA ILE A 233 -30.48 -11.36 -8.85
C ILE A 233 -30.82 -12.37 -9.95
N ALA A 234 -31.95 -13.08 -9.85
CA ALA A 234 -32.36 -14.08 -10.84
C ALA A 234 -32.51 -13.46 -12.24
N ILE A 235 -33.13 -12.28 -12.35
CA ILE A 235 -33.28 -11.56 -13.60
C ILE A 235 -31.91 -11.12 -14.15
N MET A 236 -31.10 -10.44 -13.34
CA MET A 236 -29.83 -9.84 -13.78
C MET A 236 -28.78 -10.94 -14.10
N ASN A 237 -28.66 -12.00 -13.30
CA ASN A 237 -27.71 -13.07 -13.53
C ASN A 237 -27.99 -13.90 -14.80
N SER A 238 -29.25 -13.92 -15.28
CA SER A 238 -29.66 -14.58 -16.53
C SER A 238 -29.35 -13.75 -17.78
N ASP A 239 -29.18 -12.44 -17.66
CA ASP A 239 -28.96 -11.51 -18.76
C ASP A 239 -27.46 -11.22 -18.96
N ARG A 240 -26.97 -11.44 -20.20
CA ARG A 240 -25.55 -11.25 -20.57
C ARG A 240 -25.03 -9.83 -20.35
N ARG A 241 -25.92 -8.83 -20.33
CA ARG A 241 -25.55 -7.42 -20.09
C ARG A 241 -24.95 -7.21 -18.70
N TYR A 242 -25.36 -8.02 -17.72
CA TYR A 242 -24.91 -7.93 -16.32
C TYR A 242 -23.77 -8.89 -15.97
N LYS A 243 -23.06 -9.43 -16.98
CA LYS A 243 -21.96 -10.38 -16.75
C LYS A 243 -20.84 -9.83 -15.85
N GLY A 244 -20.56 -8.53 -15.96
CA GLY A 244 -19.55 -7.82 -15.15
C GLY A 244 -20.10 -7.08 -13.95
N SER A 245 -21.41 -7.20 -13.65
CA SER A 245 -22.07 -6.41 -12.61
C SER A 245 -21.72 -6.89 -11.20
N PHE A 246 -21.75 -5.93 -10.29
CA PHE A 246 -21.71 -6.18 -8.86
C PHE A 246 -23.11 -6.50 -8.33
N TRP A 247 -23.19 -7.28 -7.24
CA TRP A 247 -24.46 -7.62 -6.62
C TRP A 247 -25.17 -6.39 -6.03
N GLU A 248 -24.41 -5.39 -5.66
CA GLU A 248 -24.89 -4.09 -5.18
C GLU A 248 -25.82 -3.41 -6.16
N GLU A 249 -25.67 -3.68 -7.46
CA GLU A 249 -26.58 -3.16 -8.50
C GLU A 249 -28.02 -3.61 -8.30
N THR A 250 -28.22 -4.75 -7.64
CA THR A 250 -29.57 -5.24 -7.28
C THR A 250 -30.26 -4.42 -6.19
N LEU A 251 -29.50 -3.63 -5.44
CA LEU A 251 -29.98 -2.82 -4.32
C LEU A 251 -30.59 -1.48 -4.78
N TYR A 252 -30.28 -1.03 -6.01
CA TYR A 252 -30.71 0.26 -6.50
C TYR A 252 -32.19 0.28 -6.84
N GLU A 253 -32.88 1.32 -6.38
CA GLU A 253 -34.25 1.65 -6.72
C GLU A 253 -34.34 3.15 -7.04
N LYS A 254 -34.27 3.51 -8.32
CA LYS A 254 -34.15 4.89 -8.80
C LYS A 254 -32.93 5.59 -8.20
N ASP A 255 -33.11 6.62 -7.42
CA ASP A 255 -32.06 7.50 -6.87
C ASP A 255 -31.56 7.05 -5.48
N ARG A 256 -31.91 5.86 -5.01
CA ARG A 256 -31.52 5.35 -3.70
C ARG A 256 -31.32 3.84 -3.67
N LEU A 257 -30.70 3.33 -2.60
CA LEU A 257 -30.70 1.91 -2.30
C LEU A 257 -31.94 1.55 -1.45
N ILE A 258 -32.43 0.31 -1.61
CA ILE A 258 -33.53 -0.22 -0.79
C ILE A 258 -33.12 -0.47 0.67
N LEU A 259 -31.80 -0.63 0.93
CA LEU A 259 -31.23 -0.86 2.26
C LEU A 259 -30.90 0.47 2.96
N GLY A 260 -30.98 0.47 4.29
CA GLY A 260 -30.52 1.58 5.11
C GLY A 260 -28.99 1.64 5.22
N ALA A 261 -28.43 2.80 5.60
CA ALA A 261 -26.99 2.94 5.84
C ALA A 261 -26.62 2.43 7.24
N LYS A 262 -25.50 1.68 7.34
CA LYS A 262 -24.73 1.46 8.58
C LYS A 262 -23.39 2.16 8.40
N VAL A 263 -23.21 3.31 9.06
CA VAL A 263 -21.97 4.09 8.95
C VAL A 263 -20.99 3.63 9.99
N VAL A 264 -19.75 3.37 9.57
CA VAL A 264 -18.62 3.02 10.45
C VAL A 264 -17.48 4.00 10.25
N ASP A 265 -16.55 4.05 11.22
CA ASP A 265 -15.32 4.81 11.04
C ASP A 265 -14.41 4.11 10.03
N SER A 266 -13.77 4.87 9.16
CA SER A 266 -12.85 4.33 8.14
C SER A 266 -11.64 3.60 8.72
N ASN A 267 -11.29 3.86 9.99
CA ASN A 267 -10.23 3.14 10.70
C ASN A 267 -10.68 1.82 11.31
N ASP A 268 -11.98 1.57 11.42
CA ASP A 268 -12.52 0.35 12.04
C ASP A 268 -12.77 -0.78 11.04
N VAL A 269 -13.04 -0.44 9.77
CA VAL A 269 -13.22 -1.41 8.68
C VAL A 269 -12.40 -0.95 7.47
N ILE A 270 -11.40 -1.73 7.12
CA ILE A 270 -10.42 -1.40 6.08
C ILE A 270 -10.48 -2.46 4.99
N GLU A 271 -10.66 -2.04 3.74
CA GLU A 271 -10.58 -2.91 2.57
C GLU A 271 -9.12 -3.10 2.16
N ILE A 272 -8.69 -4.36 2.01
CA ILE A 272 -7.33 -4.71 1.58
C ILE A 272 -7.29 -4.86 0.07
N ASN A 273 -6.95 -3.78 -0.62
CA ASN A 273 -6.87 -3.70 -2.06
C ASN A 273 -5.44 -3.85 -2.61
N SER A 274 -4.43 -3.62 -1.77
CA SER A 274 -3.03 -3.64 -2.14
C SER A 274 -2.15 -4.27 -1.04
N ILE A 275 -0.91 -4.62 -1.39
CA ILE A 275 0.10 -5.04 -0.41
C ILE A 275 0.41 -3.92 0.60
N TYR A 276 0.22 -2.66 0.20
CA TYR A 276 0.46 -1.51 1.06
C TYR A 276 -0.58 -1.43 2.19
N ASP A 277 -1.86 -1.71 1.91
CA ASP A 277 -2.93 -1.73 2.93
C ASP A 277 -2.64 -2.81 3.99
N LEU A 278 -2.18 -3.99 3.53
CA LEU A 278 -1.73 -5.07 4.41
C LEU A 278 -0.54 -4.64 5.28
N GLN A 279 0.47 -4.03 4.66
CA GLN A 279 1.67 -3.57 5.36
C GLN A 279 1.35 -2.44 6.35
N GLU A 280 0.45 -1.53 6.01
CA GLU A 280 0.04 -0.43 6.89
C GLU A 280 -0.68 -0.95 8.15
N LEU A 281 -1.54 -1.96 8.01
CA LEU A 281 -2.17 -2.62 9.14
C LEU A 281 -1.18 -3.37 10.04
N ASP A 282 -0.13 -3.94 9.46
CA ASP A 282 0.91 -4.68 10.20
C ASP A 282 2.08 -3.79 10.67
N ALA A 283 2.14 -2.52 10.24
CA ALA A 283 3.23 -1.60 10.56
C ALA A 283 3.62 -1.56 12.04
N PRO A 284 2.69 -1.47 13.01
CA PRO A 284 3.05 -1.46 14.43
C PRO A 284 3.77 -2.72 14.93
N ARG A 285 3.56 -3.87 14.26
CA ARG A 285 4.23 -5.14 14.61
C ARG A 285 5.56 -5.33 13.87
N MET A 286 5.75 -4.62 12.76
CA MET A 286 6.97 -4.69 11.95
C MET A 286 8.10 -3.83 12.52
N ILE A 287 7.77 -2.81 13.32
CA ILE A 287 8.76 -1.95 13.97
C ILE A 287 9.38 -2.66 15.17
N PRO A 288 10.71 -2.71 15.29
CA PRO A 288 11.39 -3.23 16.47
C PRO A 288 11.29 -2.23 17.63
N LEU A 289 10.10 -2.11 18.23
CA LEU A 289 9.80 -1.14 19.29
C LEU A 289 10.77 -1.21 20.47
N ASP A 290 11.30 -2.40 20.81
CA ASP A 290 12.32 -2.57 21.85
C ASP A 290 13.62 -1.84 21.53
N GLU A 291 14.05 -1.83 20.28
CA GLU A 291 15.25 -1.11 19.84
C GLU A 291 15.00 0.40 19.79
N VAL A 292 13.86 0.80 19.20
CA VAL A 292 13.47 2.23 19.13
C VAL A 292 13.32 2.83 20.53
N SER A 293 12.66 2.14 21.47
CA SER A 293 12.47 2.61 22.84
C SER A 293 13.81 2.79 23.58
N LYS A 294 14.77 1.89 23.35
CA LYS A 294 16.13 2.04 23.90
C LYS A 294 16.89 3.24 23.32
N VAL A 295 16.78 3.47 22.00
CA VAL A 295 17.44 4.62 21.35
C VAL A 295 16.95 5.95 21.90
N PHE A 296 15.63 6.09 22.10
CA PHE A 296 15.02 7.31 22.60
C PHE A 296 14.90 7.38 24.13
N GLN A 297 15.19 6.28 24.84
CA GLN A 297 15.02 6.17 26.31
C GLN A 297 13.58 6.53 26.74
N VAL A 298 12.61 5.85 26.13
CA VAL A 298 11.16 6.03 26.36
C VAL A 298 10.47 4.67 26.51
N GLU A 299 9.25 4.65 27.06
CA GLU A 299 8.41 3.46 27.04
C GLU A 299 7.81 3.26 25.62
N LYS A 300 7.39 2.02 25.29
CA LYS A 300 6.90 1.70 23.94
C LYS A 300 5.61 2.44 23.55
N ASP A 301 4.77 2.77 24.50
CA ASP A 301 3.53 3.52 24.33
C ASP A 301 3.73 5.01 24.06
N GLU A 302 4.94 5.53 24.28
CA GLU A 302 5.34 6.87 23.87
C GLU A 302 5.76 6.98 22.38
N ILE A 303 5.83 5.82 21.69
CA ILE A 303 6.08 5.75 20.24
C ILE A 303 4.72 5.62 19.55
N THR A 304 4.27 6.69 18.92
CA THR A 304 2.92 6.83 18.38
C THR A 304 2.91 7.14 16.88
N ASP A 305 1.72 7.22 16.28
CA ASP A 305 1.49 7.60 14.88
C ASP A 305 2.33 6.79 13.88
N ILE A 306 2.46 5.48 14.15
CA ILE A 306 3.24 4.58 13.33
C ILE A 306 2.51 4.32 12.02
N SER A 307 3.13 4.68 10.91
CA SER A 307 2.62 4.45 9.56
C SER A 307 3.74 4.05 8.60
N ILE A 308 3.40 3.35 7.51
CA ILE A 308 4.38 2.96 6.52
C ILE A 308 4.54 4.06 5.46
N LEU A 309 5.77 4.32 5.03
CA LEU A 309 6.04 5.22 3.91
C LEU A 309 5.98 4.42 2.60
N LYS A 310 5.07 4.81 1.70
CA LYS A 310 4.78 4.09 0.43
C LYS A 310 5.88 4.23 -0.65
N LYS A 311 6.95 4.99 -0.42
CA LYS A 311 8.05 5.20 -1.36
C LYS A 311 9.30 4.42 -0.92
N GLY A 312 9.81 3.57 -1.80
CA GLY A 312 11.07 2.82 -1.64
C GLY A 312 10.99 1.42 -2.23
N MET A 313 11.85 1.12 -3.22
CA MET A 313 11.86 -0.19 -3.89
C MET A 313 12.64 -1.28 -3.13
N THR A 314 13.52 -0.89 -2.20
CA THR A 314 14.49 -1.79 -1.58
C THR A 314 14.40 -1.91 -0.07
N ASN A 315 13.87 -0.92 0.62
CA ASN A 315 13.82 -0.86 2.07
C ASN A 315 12.38 -0.59 2.56
N ARG A 316 12.03 -1.11 3.74
CA ARG A 316 10.78 -0.76 4.41
C ARG A 316 11.02 0.46 5.27
N SER A 317 10.27 1.53 5.05
CA SER A 317 10.38 2.77 5.83
C SER A 317 9.09 3.05 6.58
N PHE A 318 9.22 3.43 7.84
CA PHE A 318 8.11 3.75 8.73
C PHE A 318 8.28 5.17 9.25
N LEU A 319 7.18 5.90 9.31
CA LEU A 319 7.07 7.15 10.00
C LEU A 319 6.54 6.87 11.41
N PHE A 320 7.08 7.54 12.42
CA PHE A 320 6.58 7.47 13.79
C PHE A 320 6.83 8.79 14.54
N THR A 321 6.08 9.00 15.61
CA THR A 321 6.23 10.15 16.52
C THR A 321 6.83 9.68 17.83
N CYS A 322 7.83 10.38 18.34
CA CYS A 322 8.44 10.15 19.64
C CYS A 322 8.86 11.48 20.26
N LYS A 323 8.56 11.71 21.54
CA LYS A 323 8.86 12.98 22.25
C LYS A 323 8.37 14.25 21.51
N GLY A 324 7.24 14.14 20.80
CA GLY A 324 6.64 15.24 20.05
C GLY A 324 7.33 15.55 18.71
N GLU A 325 8.36 14.80 18.31
CA GLU A 325 9.03 14.92 17.03
C GLU A 325 8.76 13.70 16.15
N ARG A 326 8.85 13.86 14.82
CA ARG A 326 8.61 12.81 13.84
C ARG A 326 9.92 12.28 13.30
N TYR A 327 9.96 10.95 13.10
CA TYR A 327 11.15 10.24 12.65
C TYR A 327 10.81 9.23 11.56
N ILE A 328 11.79 8.93 10.71
CA ILE A 328 11.72 7.83 9.75
C ILE A 328 12.60 6.69 10.27
N LEU A 329 12.03 5.51 10.42
CA LEU A 329 12.74 4.26 10.63
C LEU A 329 12.86 3.53 9.31
N ARG A 330 14.07 3.20 8.87
CA ARG A 330 14.33 2.32 7.72
C ARG A 330 14.76 0.94 8.22
N LEU A 331 14.02 -0.10 7.78
CA LEU A 331 14.39 -1.50 7.95
C LEU A 331 14.85 -2.06 6.60
N PRO A 332 16.11 -2.47 6.45
CA PRO A 332 16.57 -3.06 5.21
C PRO A 332 15.89 -4.42 5.01
N GLN A 333 15.52 -4.74 3.78
CA GLN A 333 15.22 -6.11 3.41
C GLN A 333 16.55 -6.88 3.44
N LYS A 334 16.58 -8.06 4.12
CA LYS A 334 17.77 -8.92 4.18
C LYS A 334 18.37 -9.09 2.79
N LYS A 335 19.52 -8.49 2.57
CA LYS A 335 20.36 -8.71 1.41
C LYS A 335 21.64 -9.37 1.92
N GLU A 336 21.94 -10.56 1.43
CA GLU A 336 23.10 -11.36 1.86
C GLU A 336 24.47 -10.72 1.58
N SER A 337 24.51 -9.54 0.95
CA SER A 337 25.73 -8.92 0.44
C SER A 337 25.92 -7.42 0.73
N PHE A 338 25.08 -6.81 1.57
CA PHE A 338 25.26 -5.39 1.93
C PHE A 338 26.10 -5.26 3.19
N ASP A 339 27.21 -4.51 3.08
CA ASP A 339 28.02 -4.11 4.23
C ASP A 339 27.51 -2.80 4.82
N TYR A 340 26.66 -2.89 5.83
CA TYR A 340 26.12 -1.72 6.52
C TYR A 340 27.19 -0.82 7.17
N ASN A 341 28.40 -1.34 7.41
CA ASN A 341 29.52 -0.52 7.88
C ASN A 341 29.98 0.47 6.81
N GLN A 342 29.90 0.11 5.52
CA GLN A 342 30.21 1.03 4.43
C GLN A 342 29.21 2.18 4.37
N GLU A 343 27.90 1.88 4.41
CA GLU A 343 26.87 2.90 4.46
C GLU A 343 27.02 3.82 5.69
N PHE A 344 27.25 3.24 6.87
CA PHE A 344 27.50 4.00 8.09
C PHE A 344 28.73 4.93 7.97
N SER A 345 29.82 4.43 7.35
CA SER A 345 31.03 5.22 7.11
C SER A 345 30.77 6.40 6.17
N ALA A 346 29.92 6.22 5.14
CA ALA A 346 29.48 7.32 4.28
C ALA A 346 28.71 8.38 5.06
N TYR A 347 27.73 7.98 5.87
CA TYR A 347 26.99 8.91 6.75
C TYR A 347 27.91 9.66 7.70
N LYS A 348 28.91 8.99 8.28
CA LYS A 348 29.92 9.63 9.14
C LYS A 348 30.78 10.66 8.39
N ALA A 349 31.16 10.38 7.15
CA ALA A 349 31.93 11.30 6.33
C ALA A 349 31.16 12.58 5.98
N VAL A 350 29.84 12.53 5.85
CA VAL A 350 28.97 13.69 5.54
C VAL A 350 28.29 14.30 6.78
N GLU A 351 28.55 13.77 7.97
CA GLU A 351 27.97 14.26 9.23
C GLU A 351 28.29 15.76 9.44
N ASN A 352 27.31 16.54 9.85
CA ASN A 352 27.41 18.00 10.07
C ASN A 352 27.83 18.84 8.85
N LYS A 353 27.59 18.36 7.64
CA LYS A 353 27.93 19.05 6.39
C LYS A 353 26.72 19.52 5.58
N ASP A 354 25.53 19.34 6.12
CA ASP A 354 24.26 19.68 5.45
C ASP A 354 24.04 18.97 4.12
N ILE A 355 24.65 17.79 3.91
CA ILE A 355 24.53 17.00 2.69
C ILE A 355 23.50 15.91 2.81
N ALA A 356 23.51 15.11 3.88
CA ALA A 356 22.61 13.98 4.10
C ALA A 356 21.41 14.33 4.99
N ASP A 357 20.47 13.41 5.10
CA ASP A 357 19.41 13.41 6.12
C ASP A 357 20.02 13.33 7.54
N ASP A 358 19.30 13.88 8.53
CA ASP A 358 19.75 13.90 9.93
C ASP A 358 19.57 12.52 10.57
N VAL A 359 20.60 11.67 10.50
CA VAL A 359 20.61 10.33 11.10
C VAL A 359 20.79 10.43 12.61
N VAL A 360 19.79 9.94 13.36
CA VAL A 360 19.78 9.88 14.84
C VAL A 360 20.40 8.59 15.35
N TYR A 361 20.17 7.49 14.63
CA TYR A 361 20.66 6.17 14.99
C TYR A 361 20.91 5.30 13.76
N PHE A 362 21.99 4.52 13.81
CA PHE A 362 22.33 3.55 12.78
C PHE A 362 22.90 2.29 13.43
N ASN A 363 22.32 1.14 13.14
CA ASN A 363 22.80 -0.15 13.61
C ASN A 363 23.57 -0.85 12.47
N CYS A 364 24.89 -0.97 12.60
CA CYS A 364 25.75 -1.56 11.58
C CYS A 364 25.57 -3.08 11.40
N GLU A 365 24.98 -3.79 12.36
CA GLU A 365 24.72 -5.24 12.25
C GLU A 365 23.44 -5.52 11.48
N THR A 366 22.40 -4.73 11.71
CA THR A 366 21.07 -4.96 11.13
C THR A 366 20.74 -4.03 9.97
N GLY A 367 21.50 -2.93 9.79
CA GLY A 367 21.21 -1.87 8.83
C GLY A 367 19.99 -0.99 9.21
N LEU A 368 19.45 -1.16 10.43
CA LEU A 368 18.38 -0.30 10.93
C LEU A 368 18.88 1.13 11.03
N LYS A 369 18.15 2.06 10.42
CA LYS A 369 18.47 3.50 10.46
C LYS A 369 17.26 4.29 10.95
N ILE A 370 17.49 5.26 11.83
CA ILE A 370 16.49 6.25 12.26
C ILE A 370 17.00 7.63 11.88
N SER A 371 16.20 8.38 11.10
CA SER A 371 16.48 9.77 10.72
C SER A 371 15.36 10.68 11.18
N LYS A 372 15.65 11.98 11.40
CA LYS A 372 14.60 12.97 11.59
C LYS A 372 13.74 13.11 10.34
N TYR A 373 12.43 13.26 10.54
CA TYR A 373 11.51 13.51 9.43
C TYR A 373 11.60 14.98 8.99
N MET A 374 11.94 15.21 7.74
CA MET A 374 11.90 16.54 7.14
C MET A 374 10.50 16.76 6.55
N CYS A 375 9.75 17.69 7.14
CA CYS A 375 8.43 18.07 6.66
C CYS A 375 8.50 19.07 5.50
N ASP A 376 7.41 19.20 4.75
CA ASP A 376 7.24 20.17 3.66
C ASP A 376 8.37 20.10 2.61
N VAL A 377 8.64 18.90 2.13
CA VAL A 377 9.62 18.63 1.07
C VAL A 377 8.96 18.01 -0.15
N HIS A 378 9.53 18.26 -1.32
CA HIS A 378 9.30 17.49 -2.54
C HIS A 378 10.61 16.84 -3.00
N PHE A 379 10.52 15.90 -3.92
CA PHE A 379 11.68 15.31 -4.59
C PHE A 379 11.92 16.00 -5.92
N CYS A 380 13.14 15.91 -6.44
CA CYS A 380 13.50 16.55 -7.68
C CYS A 380 12.62 16.07 -8.85
N ASP A 381 11.97 17.00 -9.55
CA ASP A 381 11.40 16.70 -10.86
C ASP A 381 12.51 16.77 -11.91
N ALA A 382 12.85 15.62 -12.49
CA ALA A 382 13.89 15.49 -13.50
C ALA A 382 13.65 16.33 -14.77
N TYR A 383 12.42 16.80 -15.01
CA TYR A 383 12.05 17.63 -16.15
C TYR A 383 11.80 19.10 -15.78
N ASP A 384 11.81 19.46 -14.48
CA ASP A 384 11.89 20.87 -14.07
C ASP A 384 13.35 21.33 -14.02
N LYS A 385 13.72 22.17 -14.99
CA LYS A 385 15.08 22.74 -15.08
C LYS A 385 15.54 23.43 -13.80
N LYS A 386 14.62 24.02 -13.01
CA LYS A 386 15.00 24.72 -11.76
C LYS A 386 15.42 23.73 -10.68
N ASP A 387 14.69 22.63 -10.56
CA ASP A 387 15.01 21.57 -9.61
C ASP A 387 16.31 20.89 -9.98
N VAL A 388 16.45 20.47 -11.24
CA VAL A 388 17.68 19.85 -11.75
C VAL A 388 18.90 20.74 -11.50
N ASN A 389 18.82 22.04 -11.84
CA ASN A 389 19.94 22.95 -11.62
C ASN A 389 20.34 23.06 -10.13
N LYS A 390 19.36 23.09 -9.21
CA LYS A 390 19.65 23.10 -7.77
C LYS A 390 20.30 21.79 -7.31
N CYS A 391 19.79 20.64 -7.76
CA CYS A 391 20.34 19.33 -7.43
C CYS A 391 21.78 19.17 -7.94
N ILE A 392 22.05 19.59 -9.18
CA ILE A 392 23.39 19.50 -9.76
C ILE A 392 24.38 20.43 -9.07
N ARG A 393 23.97 21.64 -8.66
CA ARG A 393 24.80 22.52 -7.83
C ARG A 393 25.12 21.90 -6.47
N LYS A 394 24.11 21.32 -5.81
CA LYS A 394 24.30 20.60 -4.55
C LYS A 394 25.29 19.46 -4.71
N LEU A 395 25.17 18.68 -5.76
CA LEU A 395 26.05 17.54 -6.05
C LEU A 395 27.48 18.02 -6.32
N ARG A 396 27.66 19.12 -7.08
CA ARG A 396 28.96 19.74 -7.31
C ARG A 396 29.61 20.23 -6.01
N ASP A 397 28.84 20.93 -5.16
CA ASP A 397 29.35 21.41 -3.85
C ASP A 397 29.79 20.23 -2.98
N PHE A 398 29.02 19.14 -2.97
CA PHE A 398 29.39 17.89 -2.28
C PHE A 398 30.72 17.32 -2.79
N HIS A 399 30.88 17.17 -4.10
CA HIS A 399 32.13 16.63 -4.69
C HIS A 399 33.34 17.53 -4.42
N GLN A 400 33.15 18.86 -4.39
CA GLN A 400 34.21 19.81 -4.10
C GLN A 400 34.73 19.71 -2.66
N MET A 401 33.97 19.13 -1.71
CA MET A 401 34.44 18.86 -0.36
C MET A 401 35.53 17.78 -0.31
N LYS A 402 35.72 16.98 -1.38
CA LYS A 402 36.73 15.92 -1.52
C LYS A 402 36.77 14.96 -0.31
N LEU A 403 35.59 14.61 0.18
CA LEU A 403 35.45 13.67 1.30
C LEU A 403 35.95 12.29 0.88
N SER A 404 36.37 11.48 1.85
CA SER A 404 36.92 10.15 1.59
C SER A 404 36.42 9.11 2.57
N VAL A 405 36.35 7.86 2.11
CA VAL A 405 36.09 6.64 2.86
C VAL A 405 37.09 5.55 2.43
N ASP A 406 37.23 4.48 3.20
CA ASP A 406 38.27 3.46 2.98
C ASP A 406 37.91 2.40 1.92
N TYR A 407 36.73 2.51 1.28
CA TYR A 407 36.26 1.55 0.28
C TYR A 407 35.90 2.23 -1.04
N LYS A 408 35.95 1.43 -2.12
CA LYS A 408 35.70 1.91 -3.49
C LYS A 408 34.45 1.25 -4.06
N PHE A 409 33.71 2.00 -4.88
CA PHE A 409 32.66 1.45 -5.72
C PHE A 409 33.22 1.11 -7.10
N ASP A 410 33.19 -0.17 -7.50
CA ASP A 410 33.64 -0.62 -8.83
C ASP A 410 32.43 -1.04 -9.68
N LEU A 411 32.15 -0.25 -10.73
CA LEU A 411 31.05 -0.49 -11.67
C LEU A 411 31.08 -1.88 -12.31
N PHE A 412 32.26 -2.36 -12.70
CA PHE A 412 32.38 -3.62 -13.42
C PHE A 412 32.19 -4.80 -12.49
N LEU A 413 32.70 -4.71 -11.25
CA LEU A 413 32.43 -5.72 -10.22
C LEU A 413 30.94 -5.78 -9.87
N GLN A 414 30.25 -4.63 -9.85
CA GLN A 414 28.81 -4.62 -9.60
C GLN A 414 28.00 -5.25 -10.75
N ILE A 415 28.43 -5.08 -12.01
CA ILE A 415 27.81 -5.78 -13.15
C ILE A 415 27.93 -7.30 -12.97
N GLU A 416 29.15 -7.79 -12.66
CA GLU A 416 29.41 -9.21 -12.43
C GLU A 416 28.66 -9.75 -11.21
N TYR A 417 28.54 -8.94 -10.16
CA TYR A 417 27.77 -9.28 -8.97
C TYR A 417 26.29 -9.51 -9.29
N TYR A 418 25.61 -8.56 -9.94
CA TYR A 418 24.20 -8.75 -10.29
C TYR A 418 23.97 -9.90 -11.27
N GLU A 419 24.90 -10.13 -12.19
CA GLU A 419 24.87 -11.28 -13.09
C GLU A 419 24.98 -12.61 -12.29
N SER A 420 25.83 -12.68 -11.28
CA SER A 420 25.98 -13.87 -10.41
C SER A 420 24.68 -14.22 -9.68
N LEU A 421 23.82 -13.24 -9.42
CA LEU A 421 22.52 -13.44 -8.77
C LEU A 421 21.44 -14.03 -9.71
N TRP A 422 21.75 -14.23 -10.98
CA TRP A 422 20.84 -14.93 -11.91
C TRP A 422 20.87 -16.46 -11.77
N ASN A 423 21.63 -16.99 -10.81
CA ASN A 423 21.71 -18.43 -10.51
C ASN A 423 22.07 -19.32 -11.71
N GLY A 424 22.92 -18.81 -12.61
CA GLY A 424 23.37 -19.52 -13.81
C GLY A 424 22.39 -19.48 -14.98
N GLU A 425 21.28 -18.77 -14.85
CA GLU A 425 20.38 -18.53 -15.98
C GLU A 425 20.98 -17.53 -16.98
N LYS A 426 20.56 -17.63 -18.23
CA LYS A 426 20.96 -16.66 -19.26
C LYS A 426 20.16 -15.36 -19.13
N SER A 427 20.77 -14.28 -19.65
CA SER A 427 20.08 -13.01 -19.81
C SER A 427 18.85 -13.15 -20.75
N VAL A 428 17.82 -12.37 -20.47
CA VAL A 428 16.65 -12.24 -21.37
C VAL A 428 17.01 -11.55 -22.69
N TYR A 429 18.14 -10.84 -22.76
CA TYR A 429 18.61 -10.18 -23.99
C TYR A 429 19.48 -11.14 -24.80
N PRO A 430 19.07 -11.50 -26.06
CA PRO A 430 19.79 -12.50 -26.87
C PRO A 430 21.22 -12.13 -27.20
N ASP A 431 21.56 -10.85 -27.25
CA ASP A 431 22.88 -10.31 -27.58
C ASP A 431 23.69 -9.85 -26.35
N TYR A 432 23.29 -10.28 -25.15
CA TYR A 432 23.89 -9.86 -23.89
C TYR A 432 25.41 -10.05 -23.86
N GLU A 433 25.92 -11.24 -24.16
CA GLU A 433 27.36 -11.55 -24.13
C GLU A 433 28.19 -10.61 -25.05
N LYS A 434 27.63 -10.32 -26.23
CA LYS A 434 28.26 -9.38 -27.17
C LYS A 434 28.26 -7.96 -26.61
N THR A 435 27.15 -7.53 -26.00
CA THR A 435 27.01 -6.22 -25.40
C THR A 435 27.93 -6.09 -24.20
N LYS A 436 27.95 -7.07 -23.29
CA LYS A 436 28.86 -7.11 -22.14
C LYS A 436 30.32 -6.96 -22.56
N LYS A 437 30.76 -7.74 -23.57
CA LYS A 437 32.14 -7.64 -24.08
C LYS A 437 32.47 -6.23 -24.59
N LYS A 438 31.55 -5.57 -25.28
CA LYS A 438 31.71 -4.17 -25.74
C LYS A 438 31.82 -3.21 -24.54
N ILE A 439 30.94 -3.35 -23.55
CA ILE A 439 30.95 -2.47 -22.38
C ILE A 439 32.23 -2.67 -21.55
N PHE A 440 32.68 -3.91 -21.40
CA PHE A 440 33.94 -4.19 -20.69
C PHE A 440 35.18 -3.66 -21.41
N SER A 441 35.17 -3.50 -22.74
CA SER A 441 36.27 -2.84 -23.47
C SER A 441 36.40 -1.35 -23.14
N LEU A 442 35.34 -0.70 -22.60
CA LEU A 442 35.42 0.68 -22.11
C LEU A 442 36.30 0.85 -20.86
N ARG A 443 36.62 -0.26 -20.15
CA ARG A 443 37.43 -0.20 -18.92
C ARG A 443 38.79 0.47 -19.17
N GLU A 444 39.48 0.05 -20.22
CA GLU A 444 40.79 0.62 -20.58
C GLU A 444 40.72 2.13 -20.85
N PHE A 445 39.69 2.56 -21.60
CA PHE A 445 39.46 3.99 -21.83
C PHE A 445 39.17 4.74 -20.53
N ILE A 446 38.24 4.24 -19.70
CA ILE A 446 37.89 4.87 -18.42
C ILE A 446 39.11 4.94 -17.49
N ASP A 447 39.95 3.89 -17.46
CA ASP A 447 41.13 3.84 -16.57
C ASP A 447 42.26 4.76 -17.05
N SER A 448 42.33 5.07 -18.36
CA SER A 448 43.27 6.02 -18.91
C SER A 448 42.90 7.49 -18.62
N GLN A 449 41.66 7.75 -18.27
CA GLN A 449 41.17 9.10 -18.02
C GLN A 449 41.58 9.65 -16.65
N LYS A 450 41.81 10.97 -16.59
CA LYS A 450 42.02 11.66 -15.30
C LYS A 450 40.77 11.50 -14.40
N LYS A 451 40.95 11.03 -13.18
CA LYS A 451 39.91 10.86 -12.16
C LYS A 451 40.30 11.64 -10.90
N GLU A 452 39.34 12.36 -10.32
CA GLU A 452 39.51 13.03 -9.03
C GLU A 452 38.68 12.29 -7.98
N MET A 453 39.21 11.16 -7.52
CA MET A 453 38.52 10.27 -6.61
C MET A 453 38.07 11.00 -5.34
N CYS A 454 36.79 10.94 -5.03
CA CYS A 454 36.19 11.42 -3.79
C CYS A 454 35.04 10.49 -3.38
N LEU A 455 34.46 10.72 -2.19
CA LEU A 455 33.20 10.08 -1.84
C LEU A 455 32.14 10.53 -2.82
N CYS A 456 31.50 9.60 -3.51
CA CYS A 456 30.36 9.79 -4.40
C CYS A 456 29.14 9.08 -3.83
N HIS A 457 27.97 9.59 -4.17
CA HIS A 457 26.70 9.00 -3.73
C HIS A 457 26.37 7.72 -4.48
N ILE A 458 26.76 7.64 -5.74
CA ILE A 458 26.53 6.56 -6.72
C ILE A 458 25.05 6.45 -7.12
N ASP A 459 24.14 6.51 -6.16
CA ASP A 459 22.70 6.53 -6.40
C ASP A 459 22.12 7.95 -6.30
N ALA A 460 22.84 8.93 -6.89
CA ALA A 460 22.45 10.35 -6.95
C ALA A 460 21.30 10.58 -7.96
N VAL A 461 20.19 9.86 -7.75
CA VAL A 461 19.00 9.91 -8.60
C VAL A 461 17.99 10.95 -8.07
N GLN A 462 17.09 11.44 -8.94
CA GLN A 462 16.16 12.51 -8.58
C GLN A 462 15.32 12.21 -7.34
N ASP A 463 14.94 10.95 -7.11
CA ASP A 463 14.15 10.52 -5.95
C ASP A 463 14.93 10.55 -4.62
N ASN A 464 16.25 10.74 -4.68
CA ASN A 464 17.11 10.82 -3.50
C ASN A 464 17.47 12.26 -3.09
N PHE A 465 16.97 13.29 -3.83
CA PHE A 465 17.11 14.70 -3.46
C PHE A 465 15.85 15.22 -2.78
N MET A 466 15.90 15.40 -1.46
CA MET A 466 14.82 16.04 -0.70
C MET A 466 14.98 17.55 -0.74
N MET A 467 14.00 18.25 -1.29
CA MET A 467 13.99 19.69 -1.54
C MET A 467 12.92 20.37 -0.68
N PRO A 468 13.28 21.25 0.28
CA PRO A 468 12.30 22.00 1.04
C PRO A 468 11.47 22.94 0.15
N ASN A 469 10.13 22.87 0.25
CA ASN A 469 9.23 23.69 -0.56
C ASN A 469 9.41 25.20 -0.30
N ASN A 470 9.74 25.57 0.93
CA ASN A 470 9.86 26.95 1.37
C ASN A 470 11.26 27.53 1.18
N SER A 471 12.25 26.76 0.66
CA SER A 471 13.61 27.23 0.40
C SER A 471 13.90 27.43 -1.08
N LYS A 472 14.50 28.57 -1.39
CA LYS A 472 15.08 28.84 -2.72
C LYS A 472 16.56 28.45 -2.80
N ASN A 473 17.14 28.04 -1.67
CA ASN A 473 18.57 27.75 -1.55
C ASN A 473 18.85 26.26 -1.82
N TRP A 474 19.70 25.94 -2.77
CA TRP A 474 20.12 24.55 -3.04
C TRP A 474 20.93 23.93 -1.88
N GLN A 475 21.50 24.74 -0.99
CA GLN A 475 22.23 24.26 0.18
C GLN A 475 21.34 23.52 1.17
N ASP A 476 20.02 23.81 1.19
CA ASP A 476 19.06 23.18 2.08
C ASP A 476 18.59 21.79 1.58
N ILE A 477 18.97 21.42 0.36
CA ILE A 477 18.70 20.08 -0.19
C ILE A 477 19.48 19.03 0.61
N ARG A 478 18.85 17.89 0.84
CA ARG A 478 19.46 16.71 1.47
C ARG A 478 19.41 15.52 0.53
N LEU A 479 20.53 14.80 0.45
CA LEU A 479 20.60 13.51 -0.24
C LEU A 479 20.34 12.40 0.75
N ILE A 480 19.51 11.44 0.35
CA ILE A 480 19.15 10.27 1.15
C ILE A 480 19.60 8.98 0.45
N ASP A 481 19.62 7.88 1.19
CA ASP A 481 19.89 6.53 0.69
C ASP A 481 21.32 6.33 0.17
N TRP A 482 22.28 6.38 1.08
CA TRP A 482 23.72 6.28 0.84
C TRP A 482 24.23 4.84 0.74
N GLU A 483 23.35 3.86 0.50
CA GLU A 483 23.70 2.43 0.53
C GLU A 483 24.72 2.01 -0.53
N TYR A 484 24.86 2.76 -1.63
CA TYR A 484 25.85 2.52 -2.70
C TYR A 484 27.07 3.46 -2.63
N ALA A 485 27.06 4.44 -1.73
CA ALA A 485 28.09 5.44 -1.66
C ALA A 485 29.50 4.81 -1.49
N GLY A 486 30.50 5.41 -2.11
CA GLY A 486 31.89 4.94 -2.05
C GLY A 486 32.85 5.85 -2.80
N MET A 487 34.16 5.55 -2.67
CA MET A 487 35.17 6.30 -3.43
C MET A 487 35.05 6.03 -4.92
N GLN A 488 34.81 7.08 -5.69
CA GLN A 488 34.69 7.01 -7.14
C GLN A 488 35.02 8.37 -7.78
N ASP A 489 35.07 8.42 -9.11
CA ASP A 489 35.10 9.65 -9.89
C ASP A 489 33.74 10.36 -9.79
N PRO A 490 33.66 11.65 -9.36
CA PRO A 490 32.41 12.38 -9.17
C PRO A 490 31.52 12.44 -10.42
N HIS A 491 32.12 12.30 -11.60
CA HIS A 491 31.36 12.32 -12.86
C HIS A 491 30.46 11.10 -13.05
N LEU A 492 30.64 10.04 -12.24
CA LEU A 492 29.74 8.90 -12.21
C LEU A 492 28.36 9.28 -11.69
N ASP A 493 28.27 10.15 -10.68
CA ASP A 493 26.97 10.59 -10.14
C ASP A 493 26.12 11.32 -11.21
N LEU A 494 26.76 12.03 -12.14
CA LEU A 494 26.05 12.64 -13.28
C LEU A 494 25.50 11.60 -14.26
N ALA A 495 26.28 10.53 -14.49
CA ALA A 495 25.83 9.43 -15.33
C ALA A 495 24.63 8.71 -14.69
N MET A 496 24.67 8.45 -13.37
CA MET A 496 23.58 7.80 -12.65
C MET A 496 22.31 8.62 -12.62
N PHE A 497 22.39 9.93 -12.38
CA PHE A 497 21.25 10.83 -12.51
C PHE A 497 20.60 10.74 -13.89
N SER A 498 21.43 10.78 -14.95
CA SER A 498 20.97 10.73 -16.34
C SER A 498 20.27 9.40 -16.68
N LEU A 499 20.81 8.29 -16.20
CA LEU A 499 20.27 6.95 -16.40
C LEU A 499 18.91 6.77 -15.76
N TYR A 500 18.76 7.19 -14.50
CA TYR A 500 17.50 7.03 -13.77
C TYR A 500 16.41 7.96 -14.32
N ALA A 501 16.78 9.19 -14.69
CA ALA A 501 15.88 10.13 -15.35
C ALA A 501 15.52 9.73 -16.79
N MET A 502 16.12 8.67 -17.32
CA MET A 502 15.97 8.20 -18.71
C MET A 502 16.20 9.32 -19.76
N TYR A 503 17.17 10.19 -19.51
CA TYR A 503 17.46 11.35 -20.33
C TYR A 503 17.91 10.97 -21.75
N ASP A 504 17.44 11.73 -22.72
CA ASP A 504 18.07 11.73 -24.05
C ASP A 504 19.41 12.48 -24.03
N LYS A 505 20.17 12.38 -25.14
CA LYS A 505 21.47 13.01 -25.24
C LYS A 505 21.44 14.53 -24.97
N LYS A 506 20.38 15.22 -25.37
CA LYS A 506 20.25 16.68 -25.18
C LYS A 506 20.13 17.05 -23.70
N HIS A 507 19.35 16.28 -22.93
CA HIS A 507 19.22 16.47 -21.49
C HIS A 507 20.50 16.09 -20.76
N VAL A 508 21.18 15.01 -21.18
CA VAL A 508 22.51 14.63 -20.63
C VAL A 508 23.53 15.76 -20.87
N ASP A 509 23.60 16.29 -22.06
CA ASP A 509 24.54 17.41 -22.37
C ASP A 509 24.22 18.66 -21.54
N ALA A 510 22.94 18.99 -21.38
CA ALA A 510 22.53 20.14 -20.57
C ALA A 510 22.88 19.94 -19.07
N LEU A 511 22.74 18.73 -18.56
CA LEU A 511 23.12 18.39 -17.18
C LEU A 511 24.63 18.50 -16.97
N ILE A 512 25.42 18.01 -17.91
CA ILE A 512 26.88 18.14 -17.89
C ILE A 512 27.28 19.64 -17.95
N ASP A 513 26.65 20.42 -18.84
CA ASP A 513 26.94 21.86 -18.98
C ASP A 513 26.62 22.64 -17.70
N GLU A 514 25.52 22.29 -16.97
CA GLU A 514 25.20 22.90 -15.66
C GLU A 514 26.26 22.55 -14.61
N TYR A 515 26.69 21.27 -14.54
CA TYR A 515 27.71 20.86 -13.57
C TYR A 515 29.05 21.55 -13.78
N PHE A 516 29.48 21.72 -15.05
CA PHE A 516 30.77 22.35 -15.43
C PHE A 516 30.64 23.84 -15.73
N GLU A 517 29.49 24.47 -15.49
CA GLU A 517 29.26 25.89 -15.82
C GLU A 517 29.61 26.24 -17.29
N ASN A 518 29.20 25.35 -18.20
CA ASN A 518 29.47 25.37 -19.64
C ASN A 518 30.97 25.25 -20.05
N ASN A 519 31.83 24.76 -19.14
CA ASN A 519 33.26 24.60 -19.38
C ASN A 519 33.73 23.13 -19.32
N CYS A 520 32.90 22.16 -19.71
CA CYS A 520 33.27 20.76 -19.70
C CYS A 520 34.30 20.43 -20.81
N PRO A 521 35.49 19.91 -20.45
CA PRO A 521 36.44 19.39 -21.46
C PRO A 521 35.81 18.23 -22.24
N GLU A 522 36.09 18.15 -23.55
CA GLU A 522 35.49 17.13 -24.41
C GLU A 522 35.86 15.69 -23.95
N GLU A 523 37.09 15.47 -23.53
CA GLU A 523 37.55 14.19 -22.97
C GLU A 523 36.74 13.80 -21.72
N THR A 524 36.44 14.76 -20.84
CA THR A 524 35.62 14.55 -19.67
C THR A 524 34.18 14.21 -20.05
N ARG A 525 33.64 14.86 -21.05
CA ARG A 525 32.30 14.54 -21.58
C ARG A 525 32.24 13.13 -22.13
N HIS A 526 33.25 12.70 -22.88
CA HIS A 526 33.35 11.33 -23.38
C HIS A 526 33.47 10.31 -22.24
N LYS A 527 34.22 10.64 -21.18
CA LYS A 527 34.29 9.81 -19.98
C LYS A 527 32.91 9.64 -19.31
N ILE A 528 32.11 10.70 -19.20
CA ILE A 528 30.74 10.64 -18.67
C ILE A 528 29.86 9.76 -19.56
N TYR A 529 29.98 9.85 -20.88
CA TYR A 529 29.26 8.96 -21.81
C TYR A 529 29.66 7.50 -21.62
N ALA A 530 30.94 7.22 -21.35
CA ALA A 530 31.40 5.88 -21.04
C ALA A 530 30.78 5.37 -19.71
N TYR A 531 30.70 6.23 -18.69
CA TYR A 531 29.99 5.87 -17.45
C TYR A 531 28.50 5.60 -17.67
N ILE A 532 27.82 6.36 -18.54
CA ILE A 532 26.42 6.09 -18.91
C ILE A 532 26.29 4.73 -19.60
N ALA A 533 27.23 4.38 -20.50
CA ALA A 533 27.20 3.07 -21.15
C ALA A 533 27.39 1.92 -20.14
N VAL A 534 28.38 2.03 -19.24
CA VAL A 534 28.64 1.00 -18.21
C VAL A 534 27.51 0.94 -17.18
N GLY A 535 27.04 2.09 -16.69
CA GLY A 535 25.91 2.17 -15.75
C GLY A 535 24.61 1.64 -16.34
N GLY A 536 24.37 1.86 -17.64
CA GLY A 536 23.23 1.29 -18.34
C GLY A 536 23.22 -0.24 -18.31
N LEU A 537 24.38 -0.89 -18.51
CA LEU A 537 24.48 -2.35 -18.36
C LEU A 537 24.30 -2.78 -16.91
N LEU A 538 24.87 -2.05 -15.95
CA LEU A 538 24.72 -2.32 -14.52
C LEU A 538 23.26 -2.34 -14.09
N TRP A 539 22.51 -1.28 -14.42
CA TRP A 539 21.10 -1.20 -14.02
C TRP A 539 20.20 -2.15 -14.81
N SER A 540 20.57 -2.48 -16.06
CA SER A 540 19.90 -3.56 -16.80
C SER A 540 20.05 -4.90 -16.10
N ASN A 541 21.25 -5.24 -15.60
CA ASN A 541 21.50 -6.48 -14.85
C ASN A 541 20.74 -6.52 -13.52
N TRP A 542 20.68 -5.37 -12.82
CA TRP A 542 19.88 -5.24 -11.61
C TRP A 542 18.38 -5.44 -11.89
N CYS A 543 17.84 -4.84 -12.95
CA CYS A 543 16.45 -5.06 -13.37
C CYS A 543 16.17 -6.52 -13.67
N GLU A 544 17.10 -7.21 -14.35
CA GLU A 544 16.97 -8.61 -14.69
C GLU A 544 16.99 -9.52 -13.44
N TYR A 545 17.88 -9.23 -12.49
CA TYR A 545 17.87 -9.89 -11.17
C TYR A 545 16.52 -9.69 -10.46
N LYS A 546 15.99 -8.47 -10.46
CA LYS A 546 14.69 -8.17 -9.84
C LYS A 546 13.53 -8.83 -10.57
N LEU A 547 13.57 -8.90 -11.92
CA LEU A 547 12.57 -9.58 -12.73
C LEU A 547 12.48 -11.08 -12.37
N LYS A 548 13.64 -11.75 -12.19
CA LYS A 548 13.70 -13.15 -11.75
C LYS A 548 13.12 -13.35 -10.34
N ASN A 549 13.05 -12.30 -9.54
CA ASN A 549 12.40 -12.27 -8.22
C ASN A 549 10.95 -11.72 -8.28
N GLY A 550 10.35 -11.61 -9.47
CA GLY A 550 8.94 -11.25 -9.66
C GLY A 550 8.66 -9.74 -9.71
N ALA A 551 9.67 -8.86 -9.77
CA ALA A 551 9.48 -7.43 -9.92
C ALA A 551 9.75 -6.99 -11.38
N GLU A 552 8.78 -6.32 -12.01
CA GLU A 552 8.87 -5.82 -13.38
C GLU A 552 9.02 -4.29 -13.38
N PHE A 553 9.92 -3.79 -14.23
CA PHE A 553 10.24 -2.35 -14.34
C PHE A 553 9.81 -1.73 -15.68
N GLY A 554 8.99 -2.43 -16.46
CA GLY A 554 8.44 -1.94 -17.72
C GLY A 554 9.50 -1.36 -18.67
N GLU A 555 9.29 -0.14 -19.14
CA GLU A 555 10.17 0.55 -20.09
C GLU A 555 11.58 0.80 -19.54
N TYR A 556 11.71 0.99 -18.22
CA TYR A 556 13.00 1.32 -17.58
C TYR A 556 14.08 0.27 -17.87
N SER A 557 13.78 -1.04 -17.74
CA SER A 557 14.76 -2.11 -17.98
C SER A 557 15.30 -2.11 -19.42
N ILE A 558 14.41 -1.94 -20.39
CA ILE A 558 14.79 -1.86 -21.82
C ILE A 558 15.63 -0.61 -22.08
N LYS A 559 15.25 0.53 -21.50
CA LYS A 559 15.96 1.80 -21.67
C LYS A 559 17.38 1.75 -21.14
N GLN A 560 17.59 1.11 -19.97
CA GLN A 560 18.93 0.91 -19.40
C GLN A 560 19.81 0.08 -20.34
N TYR A 561 19.32 -1.02 -20.88
CA TYR A 561 20.06 -1.82 -21.85
C TYR A 561 20.34 -1.07 -23.15
N ARG A 562 19.42 -0.21 -23.59
CA ARG A 562 19.62 0.69 -24.74
C ARG A 562 20.71 1.71 -24.49
N PHE A 563 20.78 2.32 -23.32
CA PHE A 563 21.86 3.25 -22.95
C PHE A 563 23.24 2.60 -23.08
N ALA A 564 23.39 1.36 -22.61
CA ALA A 564 24.65 0.64 -22.77
C ALA A 564 25.09 0.57 -24.24
N LYS A 565 24.18 0.26 -25.15
CA LYS A 565 24.46 0.10 -26.58
C LYS A 565 24.66 1.44 -27.30
N GLU A 566 23.77 2.41 -27.06
CA GLU A 566 23.77 3.69 -27.75
C GLU A 566 24.99 4.53 -27.43
N TYR A 567 25.35 4.63 -26.15
CA TYR A 567 26.53 5.40 -25.73
C TYR A 567 27.85 4.71 -26.12
N TYR A 568 27.89 3.37 -26.13
CA TYR A 568 29.04 2.65 -26.69
C TYR A 568 29.24 2.96 -28.17
N GLU A 569 28.21 2.81 -29.00
CA GLU A 569 28.33 3.09 -30.45
C GLU A 569 28.69 4.55 -30.70
N MET A 570 28.15 5.50 -29.93
CA MET A 570 28.52 6.92 -30.02
C MET A 570 30.01 7.15 -29.76
N LEU A 571 30.61 6.51 -28.75
CA LEU A 571 32.04 6.61 -28.47
C LEU A 571 32.88 5.96 -29.56
N LYS A 572 32.42 4.83 -30.11
CA LYS A 572 33.06 4.16 -31.23
C LYS A 572 33.06 5.00 -32.51
N GLU A 573 31.94 5.63 -32.87
CA GLU A 573 31.84 6.53 -34.02
C GLU A 573 32.79 7.71 -33.92
N LYS A 574 33.12 8.13 -32.70
CA LYS A 574 34.10 9.21 -32.45
C LYS A 574 35.55 8.68 -32.40
N GLY A 575 35.78 7.38 -32.62
CA GLY A 575 37.11 6.79 -32.62
C GLY A 575 37.77 6.72 -31.22
N ILE A 576 37.00 6.70 -30.18
CA ILE A 576 37.46 6.68 -28.78
C ILE A 576 37.71 5.25 -28.30
N VAL A 577 36.93 4.27 -28.81
CA VAL A 577 37.01 2.85 -28.49
C VAL A 577 36.87 1.99 -29.75
#